data_115281b9bc114f0df07e8fc3a09732d1
#
_entry.id   115281b9bc114f0df07e8fc3a09732d1
#
_cell.length_a   1.000
_cell.length_b   1.000
_cell.length_c   1.000
_cell.angle_alpha   90.00
_cell.angle_beta   90.00
_cell.angle_gamma   90.00
#
_symmetry.space_group_name_H-M   'P 1'
#
loop_
_entity.id
_entity.type
_entity.pdbx_description
1 polymer ?
#
loop_
_entity_poly.entity_id
_entity_poly.type
_entity_poly.pdbx_seq_one_letter_code
_entity_poly.pdbx_strand_id
1 'polypeptide(L)'
;MEFLRSLYDIVSGLGSFLLIPVFFFLLGLASRAGVQRSGQCALAVLGSSVGIQLLISTLGGRLVTVVNTMIDRYALSTGAANLHWQVAADLTAGREILYWVLPAAVLINLLMLACRVTRVLNMDLWSLWQAAFVGVLVQQLTGILWMGLTAALLLFILQVILADIFTAPVGRVLGTSHVTFTQSFAVGAAPLAWLVTFLLNKIPGLRDRHFSLEHTKRGGFLLEPTLWGLIAGIIIGLAAGMSLYDTISFA
;
A
#
# COMPACT_ATOMS: atom_id res chain seq x y z
N MET A 1 17.21 -17.94 -17.11
CA MET A 1 16.15 -18.32 -16.16
C MET A 1 16.71 -18.56 -14.76
N GLU A 2 17.76 -19.40 -14.60
CA GLU A 2 18.37 -19.68 -13.29
C GLU A 2 18.89 -18.43 -12.56
N PHE A 3 19.56 -17.52 -13.27
CA PHE A 3 20.06 -16.28 -12.69
C PHE A 3 18.94 -15.41 -12.10
N LEU A 4 17.83 -15.21 -12.83
CA LEU A 4 16.70 -14.41 -12.36
C LEU A 4 16.00 -15.07 -11.17
N ARG A 5 15.93 -16.40 -11.18
CA ARG A 5 15.39 -17.18 -10.08
C ARG A 5 16.27 -17.06 -8.84
N SER A 6 17.58 -17.26 -8.99
CA SER A 6 18.53 -17.10 -7.89
C SER A 6 18.52 -15.68 -7.31
N LEU A 7 18.44 -14.66 -8.18
CA LEU A 7 18.32 -13.26 -7.74
C LEU A 7 17.02 -13.03 -6.96
N TYR A 8 15.90 -13.55 -7.45
CA TYR A 8 14.63 -13.47 -6.75
C TYR A 8 14.67 -14.18 -5.40
N ASP A 9 15.26 -15.38 -5.34
CA ASP A 9 15.35 -16.17 -4.09
C ASP A 9 16.23 -15.46 -3.06
N ILE A 10 17.34 -14.83 -3.48
CA ILE A 10 18.16 -13.97 -2.62
C ILE A 10 17.37 -12.76 -2.14
N VAL A 11 16.69 -12.06 -3.05
CA VAL A 11 15.91 -10.86 -2.78
C VAL A 11 14.74 -11.18 -1.85
N SER A 12 14.01 -12.26 -2.10
CA SER A 12 12.90 -12.70 -1.25
C SER A 12 13.37 -13.23 0.10
N GLY A 13 14.53 -13.92 0.14
CA GLY A 13 15.15 -14.42 1.36
C GLY A 13 15.65 -13.34 2.31
N LEU A 14 16.10 -12.18 1.78
CA LEU A 14 16.48 -11.02 2.59
C LEU A 14 15.28 -10.33 3.25
N GLY A 15 14.08 -10.59 2.75
CA GLY A 15 12.85 -9.95 3.22
C GLY A 15 12.72 -8.48 2.78
N SER A 16 11.49 -8.07 2.51
CA SER A 16 11.19 -6.70 2.05
C SER A 16 11.66 -5.61 3.01
N PHE A 17 11.69 -5.90 4.32
CA PHE A 17 12.13 -4.97 5.35
C PHE A 17 13.63 -4.63 5.30
N LEU A 18 14.48 -5.49 4.73
CA LEU A 18 15.91 -5.20 4.50
C LEU A 18 16.16 -4.60 3.12
N LEU A 19 15.44 -5.06 2.11
CA LEU A 19 15.63 -4.59 0.73
C LEU A 19 15.29 -3.11 0.56
N ILE A 20 14.18 -2.67 1.13
CA ILE A 20 13.74 -1.28 1.02
C ILE A 20 14.77 -0.32 1.64
N PRO A 21 15.25 -0.51 2.87
CA PRO A 21 16.31 0.31 3.45
C PRO A 21 17.60 0.32 2.64
N VAL A 22 18.07 -0.84 2.18
CA VAL A 22 19.28 -0.95 1.34
C VAL A 22 19.09 -0.17 0.04
N PHE A 23 17.95 -0.28 -0.58
CA PHE A 23 17.63 0.49 -1.76
C PHE A 23 17.67 2.00 -1.50
N PHE A 24 17.02 2.50 -0.44
CA PHE A 24 17.08 3.92 -0.06
C PHE A 24 18.48 4.39 0.26
N PHE A 25 19.32 3.53 0.87
CA PHE A 25 20.73 3.82 1.07
C PHE A 25 21.46 4.05 -0.24
N LEU A 26 21.32 3.10 -1.19
CA LEU A 26 21.96 3.17 -2.50
C LEU A 26 21.45 4.36 -3.33
N LEU A 27 20.15 4.63 -3.28
CA LEU A 27 19.55 5.80 -3.94
C LEU A 27 20.11 7.12 -3.37
N GLY A 28 20.25 7.20 -2.05
CA GLY A 28 20.87 8.35 -1.40
C GLY A 28 22.31 8.56 -1.84
N LEU A 29 23.10 7.49 -1.96
CA LEU A 29 24.47 7.57 -2.47
C LEU A 29 24.49 8.02 -3.95
N ALA A 30 23.64 7.43 -4.79
CA ALA A 30 23.50 7.81 -6.19
C ALA A 30 23.10 9.28 -6.38
N SER A 31 22.25 9.79 -5.46
CA SER A 31 21.81 11.18 -5.43
C SER A 31 22.82 12.14 -4.81
N ARG A 32 24.03 11.66 -4.48
CA ARG A 32 25.10 12.44 -3.82
C ARG A 32 24.72 13.06 -2.48
N ALA A 33 23.76 12.46 -1.76
CA ALA A 33 23.33 12.94 -0.44
C ALA A 33 24.39 12.69 0.68
N GLY A 34 25.42 11.91 0.37
CA GLY A 34 26.47 11.52 1.29
C GLY A 34 26.10 10.30 2.15
N VAL A 35 27.13 9.58 2.61
CA VAL A 35 26.98 8.30 3.35
C VAL A 35 26.14 8.47 4.62
N GLN A 36 26.38 9.54 5.39
CA GLN A 36 25.71 9.77 6.66
C GLN A 36 24.20 9.98 6.48
N ARG A 37 23.78 10.85 5.55
CA ARG A 37 22.36 11.12 5.28
C ARG A 37 21.66 9.89 4.68
N SER A 38 22.34 9.20 3.77
CA SER A 38 21.82 7.97 3.17
C SER A 38 21.62 6.88 4.23
N GLY A 39 22.58 6.73 5.16
CA GLY A 39 22.48 5.81 6.28
C GLY A 39 21.35 6.16 7.25
N GLN A 40 21.20 7.44 7.61
CA GLN A 40 20.08 7.89 8.45
C GLN A 40 18.71 7.61 7.80
N CYS A 41 18.57 7.88 6.50
CA CYS A 41 17.36 7.58 5.76
C CYS A 41 17.06 6.08 5.77
N ALA A 42 18.07 5.25 5.46
CA ALA A 42 17.91 3.80 5.45
C ALA A 42 17.49 3.23 6.81
N LEU A 43 18.11 3.72 7.90
CA LEU A 43 17.76 3.32 9.26
C LEU A 43 16.35 3.78 9.66
N ALA A 44 15.93 4.99 9.26
CA ALA A 44 14.58 5.47 9.50
C ALA A 44 13.55 4.61 8.77
N VAL A 45 13.82 4.27 7.50
CA VAL A 45 12.97 3.37 6.69
C VAL A 45 12.91 1.97 7.30
N LEU A 46 14.05 1.43 7.75
CA LEU A 46 14.10 0.13 8.43
C LEU A 46 13.24 0.12 9.70
N GLY A 47 13.43 1.10 10.58
CA GLY A 47 12.66 1.21 11.82
C GLY A 47 11.17 1.35 11.58
N SER A 48 10.78 2.18 10.60
CA SER A 48 9.38 2.35 10.20
C SER A 48 8.78 1.06 9.64
N SER A 49 9.51 0.35 8.77
CA SER A 49 9.06 -0.93 8.17
C SER A 49 8.86 -2.00 9.23
N VAL A 50 9.79 -2.15 10.17
CA VAL A 50 9.67 -3.09 11.29
C VAL A 50 8.50 -2.71 12.20
N GLY A 51 8.35 -1.43 12.53
CA GLY A 51 7.23 -0.93 13.34
C GLY A 51 5.87 -1.22 12.71
N ILE A 52 5.71 -0.94 11.41
CA ILE A 52 4.48 -1.25 10.66
C ILE A 52 4.21 -2.76 10.65
N GLN A 53 5.24 -3.58 10.43
CA GLN A 53 5.08 -5.03 10.42
C GLN A 53 4.61 -5.58 11.78
N LEU A 54 5.17 -5.08 12.87
CA LEU A 54 4.74 -5.44 14.23
C LEU A 54 3.28 -5.04 14.48
N LEU A 55 2.89 -3.83 14.08
CA LEU A 55 1.50 -3.37 14.17
C LEU A 55 0.56 -4.26 13.36
N ILE A 56 0.87 -4.53 12.09
CA ILE A 56 0.03 -5.35 11.21
C ILE A 56 -0.09 -6.77 11.77
N SER A 57 0.99 -7.39 12.22
CA SER A 57 0.95 -8.76 12.76
C SER A 57 0.14 -8.85 14.06
N THR A 58 0.29 -7.87 14.95
CA THR A 58 -0.45 -7.81 16.22
C THR A 58 -1.94 -7.54 15.99
N LEU A 59 -2.27 -6.52 15.21
CA LEU A 59 -3.66 -6.16 14.90
C LEU A 59 -4.34 -7.24 14.04
N GLY A 60 -3.63 -7.80 13.04
CA GLY A 60 -4.17 -8.82 12.15
C GLY A 60 -4.64 -10.06 12.91
N GLY A 61 -3.83 -10.57 13.83
CA GLY A 61 -4.20 -11.72 14.66
C GLY A 61 -5.44 -11.46 15.52
N ARG A 62 -5.52 -10.27 16.13
CA ARG A 62 -6.68 -9.87 16.95
C ARG A 62 -7.94 -9.67 16.11
N LEU A 63 -7.84 -9.01 14.95
CA LEU A 63 -8.95 -8.80 14.03
C LEU A 63 -9.54 -10.12 13.52
N VAL A 64 -8.73 -11.10 13.17
CA VAL A 64 -9.20 -12.43 12.74
C VAL A 64 -10.05 -13.07 13.83
N THR A 65 -9.61 -13.02 15.09
CA THR A 65 -10.38 -13.56 16.22
C THR A 65 -11.75 -12.88 16.36
N VAL A 66 -11.77 -11.55 16.30
CA VAL A 66 -13.02 -10.77 16.39
C VAL A 66 -13.96 -11.07 15.23
N VAL A 67 -13.45 -11.11 14.01
CA VAL A 67 -14.23 -11.44 12.81
C VAL A 67 -14.82 -12.84 12.90
N ASN A 68 -14.05 -13.84 13.31
CA ASN A 68 -14.56 -15.20 13.48
C ASN A 68 -15.66 -15.24 14.55
N THR A 69 -15.47 -14.55 15.67
CA THR A 69 -16.52 -14.44 16.73
C THR A 69 -17.80 -13.79 16.20
N MET A 70 -17.70 -12.78 15.34
CA MET A 70 -18.85 -12.15 14.68
C MET A 70 -19.53 -13.11 13.69
N ILE A 71 -18.77 -13.84 12.89
CA ILE A 71 -19.27 -14.85 11.96
C ILE A 71 -20.10 -15.89 12.72
N ASP A 72 -19.54 -16.46 13.79
CA ASP A 72 -20.21 -17.48 14.62
C ASP A 72 -21.47 -16.90 15.29
N ARG A 73 -21.36 -15.71 15.88
CA ARG A 73 -22.47 -15.07 16.61
C ARG A 73 -23.67 -14.73 15.73
N TYR A 74 -23.41 -14.22 14.53
CA TYR A 74 -24.46 -13.78 13.61
C TYR A 74 -24.83 -14.82 12.56
N ALA A 75 -24.29 -16.03 12.68
CA ALA A 75 -24.48 -17.12 11.71
C ALA A 75 -24.26 -16.65 10.27
N LEU A 76 -23.24 -15.80 10.04
CA LEU A 76 -22.92 -15.29 8.74
C LEU A 76 -22.38 -16.43 7.91
N SER A 77 -23.16 -16.86 6.89
CA SER A 77 -22.67 -17.83 5.94
C SER A 77 -21.52 -17.21 5.13
N THR A 78 -20.29 -17.60 5.42
CA THR A 78 -19.11 -17.21 4.63
C THR A 78 -19.03 -18.05 3.35
N GLY A 79 -20.15 -18.19 2.64
CA GLY A 79 -20.15 -18.73 1.27
C GLY A 79 -19.41 -17.84 0.27
N ALA A 80 -18.96 -16.68 0.72
CA ALA A 80 -17.98 -15.88 0.01
C ALA A 80 -16.62 -16.56 0.14
N ALA A 81 -16.01 -16.93 -0.99
CA ALA A 81 -14.63 -17.34 -1.04
C ALA A 81 -13.78 -16.38 -0.16
N ASN A 82 -12.91 -16.91 0.67
CA ASN A 82 -11.97 -16.11 1.45
C ASN A 82 -11.05 -15.34 0.49
N LEU A 83 -11.47 -14.16 0.05
CA LEU A 83 -10.74 -13.30 -0.88
C LEU A 83 -9.90 -12.26 -0.12
N HIS A 84 -9.30 -12.65 1.02
CA HIS A 84 -8.37 -11.76 1.68
C HIS A 84 -7.02 -11.73 0.96
N TRP A 85 -6.19 -10.74 1.28
CA TRP A 85 -4.90 -10.51 0.65
C TRP A 85 -3.96 -11.73 0.70
N GLN A 86 -4.09 -12.61 1.71
CA GLN A 86 -3.28 -13.82 1.84
C GLN A 86 -3.54 -14.80 0.67
N VAL A 87 -4.79 -14.96 0.24
CA VAL A 87 -5.11 -15.78 -0.93
C VAL A 87 -4.44 -15.21 -2.20
N ALA A 88 -4.46 -13.88 -2.35
CA ALA A 88 -3.76 -13.23 -3.44
C ALA A 88 -2.23 -13.43 -3.35
N ALA A 89 -1.67 -13.40 -2.14
CA ALA A 89 -0.25 -13.67 -1.90
C ALA A 89 0.09 -15.14 -2.25
N ASP A 90 -0.71 -16.09 -1.80
CA ASP A 90 -0.50 -17.52 -2.05
C ASP A 90 -0.63 -17.86 -3.56
N LEU A 91 -1.61 -17.25 -4.24
CA LEU A 91 -1.77 -17.39 -5.69
C LEU A 91 -0.58 -16.84 -6.48
N THR A 92 0.08 -15.82 -5.94
CA THR A 92 1.19 -15.13 -6.61
C THR A 92 2.54 -15.73 -6.26
N ALA A 93 2.68 -16.29 -5.06
CA ALA A 93 3.94 -16.83 -4.56
C ALA A 93 4.50 -17.93 -5.47
N GLY A 94 5.80 -17.84 -5.77
CA GLY A 94 6.52 -18.81 -6.58
C GLY A 94 6.11 -18.89 -8.05
N ARG A 95 5.26 -18.00 -8.54
CA ARG A 95 4.87 -17.97 -9.94
C ARG A 95 5.97 -17.38 -10.82
N GLU A 96 6.21 -18.01 -11.96
CA GLU A 96 7.25 -17.61 -12.93
C GLU A 96 7.11 -16.14 -13.35
N ILE A 97 5.89 -15.63 -13.45
CA ILE A 97 5.60 -14.27 -13.88
C ILE A 97 6.25 -13.21 -12.98
N LEU A 98 6.43 -13.51 -11.66
CA LEU A 98 7.08 -12.60 -10.72
C LEU A 98 8.53 -12.30 -11.10
N TYR A 99 9.25 -13.30 -11.63
CA TYR A 99 10.64 -13.14 -12.04
C TYR A 99 10.79 -12.16 -13.21
N TRP A 100 9.75 -12.01 -14.02
CA TRP A 100 9.72 -11.12 -15.17
C TRP A 100 9.14 -9.75 -14.85
N VAL A 101 8.06 -9.71 -14.07
CA VAL A 101 7.35 -8.44 -13.76
C VAL A 101 8.24 -7.46 -13.01
N LEU A 102 8.98 -7.92 -12.00
CA LEU A 102 9.84 -7.05 -11.19
C LEU A 102 10.87 -6.30 -12.03
N PRO A 103 11.79 -6.98 -12.76
CA PRO A 103 12.80 -6.30 -13.57
C PRO A 103 12.19 -5.49 -14.72
N ALA A 104 11.13 -6.00 -15.36
CA ALA A 104 10.47 -5.31 -16.45
C ALA A 104 9.78 -4.01 -15.98
N ALA A 105 9.11 -4.02 -14.83
CA ALA A 105 8.46 -2.84 -14.27
C ALA A 105 9.50 -1.76 -13.90
N VAL A 106 10.60 -2.15 -13.26
CA VAL A 106 11.69 -1.22 -12.95
C VAL A 106 12.27 -0.62 -14.24
N LEU A 107 12.55 -1.44 -15.24
CA LEU A 107 13.06 -0.96 -16.53
C LEU A 107 12.09 0.00 -17.21
N ILE A 108 10.80 -0.34 -17.24
CA ILE A 108 9.76 0.51 -17.83
C ILE A 108 9.68 1.84 -17.07
N ASN A 109 9.69 1.84 -15.72
CA ASN A 109 9.66 3.09 -14.97
C ASN A 109 10.88 3.97 -15.25
N LEU A 110 12.07 3.38 -15.33
CA LEU A 110 13.28 4.11 -15.69
C LEU A 110 13.20 4.69 -17.12
N LEU A 111 12.66 3.93 -18.08
CA LEU A 111 12.41 4.42 -19.44
C LEU A 111 11.39 5.56 -19.45
N MET A 112 10.28 5.46 -18.71
CA MET A 112 9.28 6.52 -18.59
C MET A 112 9.88 7.79 -18.00
N LEU A 113 10.77 7.67 -17.01
CA LEU A 113 11.51 8.81 -16.43
C LEU A 113 12.49 9.41 -17.46
N ALA A 114 13.28 8.59 -18.15
CA ALA A 114 14.23 9.02 -19.16
C ALA A 114 13.54 9.75 -20.34
N CYS A 115 12.40 9.23 -20.78
CA CYS A 115 11.55 9.84 -21.80
C CYS A 115 10.71 11.01 -21.32
N ARG A 116 10.78 11.36 -20.02
CA ARG A 116 9.97 12.43 -19.39
C ARG A 116 8.47 12.21 -19.52
N VAL A 117 8.02 10.96 -19.63
CA VAL A 117 6.59 10.59 -19.62
C VAL A 117 6.03 10.70 -18.23
N THR A 118 6.85 10.49 -17.21
CA THR A 118 6.50 10.65 -15.79
C THR A 118 7.64 11.31 -15.01
N ARG A 119 7.32 11.87 -13.85
CA ARG A 119 8.29 12.34 -12.85
C ARG A 119 8.33 11.44 -11.61
N VAL A 120 7.51 10.38 -11.61
CA VAL A 120 7.37 9.47 -10.48
C VAL A 120 8.32 8.28 -10.65
N LEU A 121 9.21 8.13 -9.67
CA LEU A 121 9.96 6.88 -9.45
C LEU A 121 9.14 6.01 -8.51
N ASN A 122 8.58 4.92 -9.05
CA ASN A 122 7.81 3.98 -8.26
C ASN A 122 8.72 2.98 -7.54
N MET A 123 8.77 3.11 -6.22
CA MET A 123 9.55 2.26 -5.31
C MET A 123 8.66 1.43 -4.38
N ASP A 124 7.35 1.47 -4.61
CA ASP A 124 6.38 0.75 -3.80
C ASP A 124 6.29 -0.72 -4.23
N LEU A 125 6.83 -1.60 -3.40
CA LEU A 125 6.76 -3.05 -3.63
C LEU A 125 5.32 -3.58 -3.65
N TRP A 126 4.40 -2.94 -2.95
CA TRP A 126 2.99 -3.31 -2.98
C TRP A 126 2.35 -3.04 -4.34
N SER A 127 2.69 -1.93 -4.99
CA SER A 127 2.19 -1.64 -6.33
C SER A 127 2.73 -2.64 -7.36
N LEU A 128 4.00 -3.01 -7.24
CA LEU A 128 4.63 -4.05 -8.07
C LEU A 128 3.98 -5.42 -7.86
N TRP A 129 3.74 -5.79 -6.60
CA TRP A 129 3.08 -7.03 -6.26
C TRP A 129 1.63 -7.07 -6.78
N GLN A 130 0.86 -5.98 -6.63
CA GLN A 130 -0.50 -5.88 -7.15
C GLN A 130 -0.55 -6.01 -8.68
N ALA A 131 0.40 -5.39 -9.38
CA ALA A 131 0.54 -5.56 -10.82
C ALA A 131 0.85 -7.02 -11.19
N ALA A 132 1.77 -7.66 -10.48
CA ALA A 132 2.11 -9.06 -10.67
C ALA A 132 0.92 -9.99 -10.38
N PHE A 133 0.14 -9.71 -9.34
CA PHE A 133 -1.06 -10.49 -9.02
C PHE A 133 -2.09 -10.46 -10.16
N VAL A 134 -2.36 -9.29 -10.75
CA VAL A 134 -3.22 -9.17 -11.93
C VAL A 134 -2.65 -9.96 -13.10
N GLY A 135 -1.33 -9.92 -13.30
CA GLY A 135 -0.66 -10.73 -14.30
C GLY A 135 -0.85 -12.23 -14.10
N VAL A 136 -0.72 -12.71 -12.85
CA VAL A 136 -0.97 -14.14 -12.52
C VAL A 136 -2.40 -14.53 -12.82
N LEU A 137 -3.38 -13.69 -12.47
CA LEU A 137 -4.78 -13.96 -12.77
C LEU A 137 -5.03 -14.07 -14.28
N VAL A 138 -4.51 -13.13 -15.07
CA VAL A 138 -4.66 -13.16 -16.53
C VAL A 138 -3.94 -14.36 -17.13
N GLN A 139 -2.75 -14.72 -16.65
CA GLN A 139 -2.03 -15.92 -17.07
C GLN A 139 -2.84 -17.18 -16.76
N GLN A 140 -3.45 -17.28 -15.58
CA GLN A 140 -4.26 -18.44 -15.22
C GLN A 140 -5.54 -18.57 -16.07
N LEU A 141 -6.18 -17.44 -16.37
CA LEU A 141 -7.38 -17.43 -17.20
C LEU A 141 -7.11 -17.74 -18.67
N THR A 142 -5.97 -17.33 -19.19
CA THR A 142 -5.62 -17.46 -20.63
C THR A 142 -4.69 -18.63 -20.93
N GLY A 143 -3.97 -19.13 -19.91
CA GLY A 143 -2.89 -20.09 -20.09
C GLY A 143 -1.62 -19.52 -20.71
N ILE A 144 -1.55 -18.20 -20.98
CA ILE A 144 -0.47 -17.56 -21.75
C ILE A 144 0.34 -16.61 -20.87
N LEU A 145 1.61 -16.92 -20.64
CA LEU A 145 2.52 -16.10 -19.81
C LEU A 145 2.63 -14.65 -20.32
N TRP A 146 2.75 -14.45 -21.62
CA TRP A 146 2.91 -13.12 -22.21
C TRP A 146 1.68 -12.23 -22.04
N MET A 147 0.47 -12.80 -22.02
CA MET A 147 -0.75 -12.05 -21.75
C MET A 147 -0.77 -11.59 -20.27
N GLY A 148 -0.38 -12.47 -19.36
CA GLY A 148 -0.23 -12.13 -17.95
C GLY A 148 0.81 -11.03 -17.74
N LEU A 149 1.99 -11.15 -18.34
CA LEU A 149 3.04 -10.13 -18.25
C LEU A 149 2.58 -8.78 -18.80
N THR A 150 1.93 -8.78 -19.96
CA THR A 150 1.39 -7.56 -20.56
C THR A 150 0.36 -6.90 -19.64
N ALA A 151 -0.57 -7.65 -19.06
CA ALA A 151 -1.56 -7.13 -18.12
C ALA A 151 -0.92 -6.53 -16.87
N ALA A 152 0.08 -7.20 -16.30
CA ALA A 152 0.84 -6.69 -15.17
C ALA A 152 1.53 -5.35 -15.49
N LEU A 153 2.23 -5.27 -16.62
CA LEU A 153 2.97 -4.07 -17.02
C LEU A 153 2.04 -2.92 -17.40
N LEU A 154 0.90 -3.19 -18.02
CA LEU A 154 -0.12 -2.17 -18.30
C LEU A 154 -0.70 -1.59 -17.00
N LEU A 155 -1.03 -2.44 -16.02
CA LEU A 155 -1.47 -1.95 -14.72
C LEU A 155 -0.39 -1.11 -14.04
N PHE A 156 0.86 -1.57 -14.04
CA PHE A 156 1.97 -0.84 -13.47
C PHE A 156 2.16 0.55 -14.12
N ILE A 157 2.12 0.63 -15.45
CA ILE A 157 2.18 1.90 -16.17
C ILE A 157 1.03 2.82 -15.77
N LEU A 158 -0.19 2.28 -15.69
CA LEU A 158 -1.37 3.02 -15.26
C LEU A 158 -1.21 3.58 -13.83
N GLN A 159 -0.70 2.77 -12.90
CA GLN A 159 -0.40 3.21 -11.53
C GLN A 159 0.56 4.40 -11.51
N VAL A 160 1.65 4.32 -12.29
CA VAL A 160 2.66 5.40 -12.37
C VAL A 160 2.07 6.67 -12.99
N ILE A 161 1.29 6.56 -14.06
CA ILE A 161 0.65 7.71 -14.72
C ILE A 161 -0.37 8.38 -13.77
N LEU A 162 -1.23 7.60 -13.12
CA LEU A 162 -2.19 8.14 -12.17
C LEU A 162 -1.48 8.79 -10.97
N ALA A 163 -0.43 8.16 -10.45
CA ALA A 163 0.36 8.74 -9.37
C ALA A 163 0.98 10.09 -9.77
N ASP A 164 1.47 10.24 -11.00
CA ASP A 164 2.01 11.51 -11.50
C ASP A 164 0.93 12.59 -11.64
N ILE A 165 -0.24 12.24 -12.20
CA ILE A 165 -1.39 13.14 -12.32
C ILE A 165 -1.83 13.67 -10.95
N PHE A 166 -1.88 12.79 -9.95
CA PHE A 166 -2.36 13.14 -8.61
C PHE A 166 -1.26 13.59 -7.64
N THR A 167 -0.01 13.75 -8.09
CA THR A 167 1.10 14.23 -7.25
C THR A 167 0.80 15.58 -6.59
N ALA A 168 0.27 16.54 -7.34
CA ALA A 168 -0.02 17.87 -6.80
C ALA A 168 -1.18 17.89 -5.78
N PRO A 169 -2.33 17.21 -5.99
CA PRO A 169 -3.36 17.05 -4.97
C PRO A 169 -2.84 16.34 -3.71
N VAL A 170 -2.13 15.23 -3.87
CA VAL A 170 -1.57 14.45 -2.77
C VAL A 170 -0.55 15.29 -1.98
N GLY A 171 0.34 15.96 -2.67
CA GLY A 171 1.35 16.82 -2.06
C GLY A 171 0.76 17.93 -1.19
N ARG A 172 -0.37 18.50 -1.61
CA ARG A 172 -1.11 19.51 -0.80
C ARG A 172 -1.65 18.94 0.50
N VAL A 173 -2.16 17.71 0.46
CA VAL A 173 -2.69 17.03 1.66
C VAL A 173 -1.56 16.63 2.61
N LEU A 174 -0.46 16.11 2.07
CA LEU A 174 0.67 15.62 2.86
C LEU A 174 1.64 16.74 3.30
N GLY A 175 1.48 17.97 2.79
CA GLY A 175 2.43 19.05 3.06
C GLY A 175 3.80 18.86 2.38
N THR A 176 3.85 18.10 1.27
CA THR A 176 5.08 17.82 0.52
C THR A 176 4.83 17.88 -0.97
N SER A 177 5.79 18.41 -1.75
CA SER A 177 5.65 18.60 -3.21
C SER A 177 6.20 17.43 -4.03
N HIS A 178 6.86 16.46 -3.39
CA HIS A 178 7.67 15.46 -4.10
C HIS A 178 7.31 14.01 -3.80
N VAL A 179 6.23 13.78 -3.04
CA VAL A 179 5.79 12.44 -2.66
C VAL A 179 4.37 12.22 -3.18
N THR A 180 4.14 11.03 -3.72
CA THR A 180 2.84 10.57 -4.19
C THR A 180 2.67 9.08 -3.85
N PHE A 181 1.48 8.54 -4.08
CA PHE A 181 1.18 7.13 -3.89
C PHE A 181 1.08 6.44 -5.25
N THR A 182 1.69 5.26 -5.38
CA THR A 182 1.63 4.42 -6.59
C THR A 182 0.80 3.16 -6.38
N GLN A 183 0.43 2.85 -5.14
CA GLN A 183 -0.35 1.68 -4.80
C GLN A 183 -1.76 1.71 -5.44
N SER A 184 -2.20 0.59 -6.03
CA SER A 184 -3.43 0.51 -6.84
C SER A 184 -4.68 1.05 -6.15
N PHE A 185 -4.88 0.74 -4.85
CA PHE A 185 -6.05 1.21 -4.12
C PHE A 185 -6.02 2.73 -3.92
N ALA A 186 -4.84 3.29 -3.61
CA ALA A 186 -4.69 4.73 -3.42
C ALA A 186 -4.87 5.48 -4.75
N VAL A 187 -4.18 5.07 -5.82
CA VAL A 187 -4.30 5.74 -7.13
C VAL A 187 -5.64 5.47 -7.79
N GLY A 188 -6.25 4.30 -7.58
CA GLY A 188 -7.59 3.98 -8.08
C GLY A 188 -8.69 4.79 -7.38
N ALA A 189 -8.52 5.10 -6.09
CA ALA A 189 -9.43 5.96 -5.34
C ALA A 189 -9.24 7.45 -5.63
N ALA A 190 -8.07 7.88 -6.11
CA ALA A 190 -7.74 9.29 -6.32
C ALA A 190 -8.70 10.03 -7.28
N PRO A 191 -9.11 9.46 -8.43
CA PRO A 191 -10.12 10.09 -9.31
C PRO A 191 -11.45 10.31 -8.61
N LEU A 192 -11.90 9.32 -7.82
CA LEU A 192 -13.15 9.42 -7.06
C LEU A 192 -13.03 10.48 -5.95
N ALA A 193 -11.95 10.48 -5.20
CA ALA A 193 -11.68 11.49 -4.18
C ALA A 193 -11.63 12.90 -4.78
N TRP A 194 -11.01 13.05 -5.95
CA TRP A 194 -11.00 14.30 -6.69
C TRP A 194 -12.41 14.74 -7.11
N LEU A 195 -13.20 13.82 -7.66
CA LEU A 195 -14.59 14.09 -8.07
C LEU A 195 -15.45 14.53 -6.87
N VAL A 196 -15.37 13.79 -5.75
CA VAL A 196 -16.08 14.13 -4.52
C VAL A 196 -15.67 15.52 -4.03
N THR A 197 -14.37 15.82 -4.00
CA THR A 197 -13.84 17.13 -3.60
C THR A 197 -14.36 18.23 -4.55
N PHE A 198 -14.37 17.97 -5.85
CA PHE A 198 -14.91 18.89 -6.84
C PHE A 198 -16.39 19.20 -6.60
N LEU A 199 -17.20 18.18 -6.30
CA LEU A 199 -18.62 18.34 -6.01
C LEU A 199 -18.84 19.09 -4.68
N LEU A 200 -18.10 18.74 -3.62
CA LEU A 200 -18.19 19.41 -2.33
C LEU A 200 -17.81 20.90 -2.42
N ASN A 201 -16.84 21.23 -3.24
CA ASN A 201 -16.43 22.63 -3.47
C ASN A 201 -17.52 23.49 -4.18
N LYS A 202 -18.56 22.86 -4.76
CA LYS A 202 -19.71 23.59 -5.31
C LYS A 202 -20.76 23.92 -4.27
N ILE A 203 -20.69 23.34 -3.07
CA ILE A 203 -21.67 23.56 -2.01
C ILE A 203 -21.25 24.81 -1.21
N PRO A 204 -22.07 25.89 -1.18
CA PRO A 204 -21.79 27.06 -0.35
C PRO A 204 -21.62 26.65 1.12
N GLY A 205 -20.58 27.14 1.78
CA GLY A 205 -20.26 26.81 3.18
C GLY A 205 -19.38 25.57 3.39
N LEU A 206 -19.22 24.68 2.40
CA LEU A 206 -18.20 23.62 2.42
C LEU A 206 -16.94 24.04 1.67
N ARG A 207 -17.08 24.88 0.67
CA ARG A 207 -15.97 25.38 -0.17
C ARG A 207 -14.85 26.02 0.64
N ASP A 208 -15.20 26.78 1.68
CA ASP A 208 -14.23 27.55 2.47
C ASP A 208 -13.74 26.78 3.71
N ARG A 209 -14.21 25.54 3.90
CA ARG A 209 -13.77 24.67 4.99
C ARG A 209 -12.58 23.84 4.53
N HIS A 210 -11.39 24.34 4.77
CA HIS A 210 -10.15 23.58 4.60
C HIS A 210 -9.96 22.63 5.79
N PHE A 211 -10.32 21.36 5.62
CA PHE A 211 -9.92 20.31 6.56
C PHE A 211 -8.44 20.00 6.33
N SER A 212 -7.56 20.65 7.07
CA SER A 212 -6.14 20.35 7.09
C SER A 212 -5.79 19.58 8.36
N LEU A 213 -4.65 18.88 8.36
CA LEU A 213 -4.10 18.25 9.56
C LEU A 213 -3.89 19.25 10.72
N GLU A 214 -3.71 20.55 10.41
CA GLU A 214 -3.64 21.62 11.40
C GLU A 214 -5.00 21.88 12.08
N HIS A 215 -6.12 21.73 11.37
CA HIS A 215 -7.45 21.80 11.97
C HIS A 215 -7.71 20.65 12.92
N THR A 216 -7.19 19.46 12.62
CA THR A 216 -7.26 18.31 13.51
C THR A 216 -6.52 18.60 14.83
N LYS A 217 -5.36 19.26 14.77
CA LYS A 217 -4.63 19.72 15.97
C LYS A 217 -5.41 20.78 16.78
N ARG A 218 -6.18 21.66 16.11
CA ARG A 218 -7.03 22.67 16.78
C ARG A 218 -8.29 22.06 17.44
N GLY A 219 -8.77 20.93 16.94
CA GLY A 219 -9.89 20.19 17.52
C GLY A 219 -9.55 19.49 18.84
N GLY A 220 -8.29 19.54 19.25
CA GLY A 220 -7.82 18.96 20.51
C GLY A 220 -8.07 17.45 20.59
N PHE A 221 -8.27 16.98 21.80
CA PHE A 221 -8.45 15.56 22.13
C PHE A 221 -9.56 14.85 21.32
N LEU A 222 -10.66 15.55 20.98
CA LEU A 222 -11.79 14.96 20.24
C LEU A 222 -11.48 14.60 18.79
N LEU A 223 -10.43 15.16 18.21
CA LEU A 223 -9.99 14.86 16.85
C LEU A 223 -8.74 13.98 16.78
N GLU A 224 -8.31 13.47 17.93
CA GLU A 224 -7.19 12.52 17.97
C GLU A 224 -7.57 11.19 17.30
N PRO A 225 -6.83 10.73 16.28
CA PRO A 225 -7.11 9.45 15.60
C PRO A 225 -7.12 8.26 16.56
N THR A 226 -6.28 8.28 17.59
CA THR A 226 -6.19 7.24 18.62
C THR A 226 -7.49 7.11 19.40
N LEU A 227 -8.16 8.23 19.73
CA LEU A 227 -9.47 8.20 20.42
C LEU A 227 -10.53 7.51 19.53
N TRP A 228 -10.56 7.85 18.25
CA TRP A 228 -11.51 7.25 17.32
C TRP A 228 -11.20 5.77 17.05
N GLY A 229 -9.92 5.39 17.02
CA GLY A 229 -9.50 3.98 16.97
C GLY A 229 -10.01 3.20 18.18
N LEU A 230 -9.82 3.75 19.39
CA LEU A 230 -10.31 3.17 20.64
C LEU A 230 -11.85 3.00 20.65
N ILE A 231 -12.57 4.06 20.25
CA ILE A 231 -14.05 4.01 20.18
C ILE A 231 -14.50 2.94 19.17
N ALA A 232 -13.89 2.91 17.99
CA ALA A 232 -14.21 1.90 16.97
C ALA A 232 -13.90 0.49 17.46
N GLY A 233 -12.77 0.27 18.12
CA GLY A 233 -12.37 -1.01 18.72
C GLY A 233 -13.39 -1.47 19.76
N ILE A 234 -13.82 -0.58 20.66
CA ILE A 234 -14.85 -0.89 21.66
C ILE A 234 -16.18 -1.27 20.98
N ILE A 235 -16.62 -0.50 19.98
CA ILE A 235 -17.88 -0.79 19.28
C ILE A 235 -17.80 -2.15 18.58
N ILE A 236 -16.71 -2.45 17.89
CA ILE A 236 -16.50 -3.71 17.19
C ILE A 236 -16.43 -4.88 18.17
N GLY A 237 -15.68 -4.76 19.26
CA GLY A 237 -15.58 -5.80 20.29
C GLY A 237 -16.92 -6.13 20.95
N LEU A 238 -17.70 -5.11 21.32
CA LEU A 238 -19.06 -5.29 21.87
C LEU A 238 -20.02 -5.89 20.84
N ALA A 239 -19.96 -5.46 19.57
CA ALA A 239 -20.76 -6.05 18.49
C ALA A 239 -20.40 -7.53 18.27
N ALA A 240 -19.12 -7.90 18.38
CA ALA A 240 -18.68 -9.29 18.34
C ALA A 240 -19.14 -10.10 19.57
N GLY A 241 -19.62 -9.45 20.64
CA GLY A 241 -20.06 -10.10 21.88
C GLY A 241 -18.91 -10.54 22.76
N MET A 242 -17.76 -9.89 22.63
CA MET A 242 -16.60 -10.12 23.49
C MET A 242 -16.90 -9.69 24.92
N SER A 243 -16.20 -10.29 25.88
CA SER A 243 -16.26 -9.81 27.28
C SER A 243 -15.77 -8.35 27.34
N LEU A 244 -16.15 -7.63 28.39
CA LEU A 244 -15.69 -6.24 28.58
C LEU A 244 -14.16 -6.16 28.63
N TYR A 245 -13.52 -7.12 29.31
CA TYR A 245 -12.07 -7.23 29.39
C TYR A 245 -11.42 -7.43 28.01
N ASP A 246 -11.93 -8.39 27.24
CA ASP A 246 -11.41 -8.68 25.90
C ASP A 246 -11.64 -7.50 24.95
N THR A 247 -12.80 -6.83 25.06
CA THR A 247 -13.12 -5.64 24.27
C THR A 247 -12.13 -4.50 24.54
N ILE A 248 -11.83 -4.20 25.81
CA ILE A 248 -10.87 -3.16 26.17
C ILE A 248 -9.44 -3.55 25.76
N SER A 249 -9.10 -4.82 25.89
CA SER A 249 -7.79 -5.34 25.45
C SER A 249 -7.62 -5.33 23.94
N PHE A 250 -8.71 -5.40 23.18
CA PHE A 250 -8.74 -5.33 21.72
C PHE A 250 -8.64 -3.89 21.21
N ALA A 251 -9.38 -2.96 21.84
CA ALA A 251 -9.47 -1.55 21.44
C ALA A 251 -8.17 -0.79 21.67
#